data_0feff069e7c52162ee9aafa803a7048d
#
_entry.id   0feff069e7c52162ee9aafa803a7048d
#
_cell.length_a   1.000
_cell.length_b   1.000
_cell.length_c   1.000
_cell.angle_alpha   90.00
_cell.angle_beta   90.00
_cell.angle_gamma   90.00
#
_symmetry.space_group_name_H-M   'P 1'
#
loop_
_entity.id
_entity.type
_entity.pdbx_description
1 polymer ?
#
loop_
_entity_poly.entity_id
_entity_poly.type
_entity_poly.pdbx_seq_one_letter_code
_entity_poly.pdbx_strand_id
1 'polypeptide(L)'
;IRAGHRDESAQPADAVIVLGAGVNGTTPSVALQTRIDAAERYLKAHPDIPAVLSGGQGPGEDISEARVMYDALTERGIDPARLILEEQSVNTRQNLRNSLPLLEKQGFDSYGGRLAVITNGFHMARVGLLWDLPTELVQVPAKLPWWLDANYYLRESFAIVNDMVLRPLLA
;
A
#
# COMPACT_ATOMS: atom_id res chain seq x y z
N ILE A 1 17.67 3.82 15.17
CA ILE A 1 17.72 3.33 13.77
C ILE A 1 16.60 4.05 13.03
N ARG A 2 16.93 5.12 12.29
CA ARG A 2 16.00 5.67 11.32
C ARG A 2 15.93 4.62 10.19
N ALA A 3 14.90 3.80 10.20
CA ALA A 3 14.59 2.94 9.07
C ALA A 3 14.44 3.85 7.85
N GLY A 4 15.32 3.67 6.89
CA GLY A 4 15.49 4.60 5.80
C GLY A 4 14.40 4.46 4.74
N HIS A 5 13.19 4.93 5.05
CA HIS A 5 12.23 5.21 3.99
C HIS A 5 12.52 6.62 3.45
N ARG A 6 12.52 6.76 2.14
CA ARG A 6 12.60 8.05 1.46
C ARG A 6 11.19 8.54 1.18
N ASP A 7 10.96 9.84 1.27
CA ASP A 7 9.73 10.45 0.77
C ASP A 7 9.97 10.84 -0.70
N GLU A 8 9.47 10.03 -1.59
CA GLU A 8 9.59 10.21 -3.03
C GLU A 8 8.25 10.59 -3.67
N SER A 9 7.33 11.13 -2.87
CA SER A 9 5.97 11.49 -3.31
C SER A 9 5.91 12.52 -4.46
N ALA A 10 6.99 13.25 -4.70
CA ALA A 10 7.13 14.15 -5.84
C ALA A 10 7.66 13.46 -7.11
N GLN A 11 8.13 12.20 -7.01
CA GLN A 11 8.65 11.47 -8.16
C GLN A 11 7.51 10.87 -8.98
N PRO A 12 7.57 10.95 -10.33
CA PRO A 12 6.60 10.27 -11.17
C PRO A 12 6.81 8.75 -11.10
N ALA A 13 5.71 8.03 -11.23
CA ALA A 13 5.69 6.58 -11.42
C ALA A 13 4.72 6.24 -12.56
N ASP A 14 4.82 5.02 -13.08
CA ASP A 14 3.99 4.57 -14.18
C ASP A 14 2.71 3.86 -13.69
N ALA A 15 2.72 3.44 -12.42
CA ALA A 15 1.58 2.85 -11.73
C ALA A 15 1.69 3.00 -10.21
N VAL A 16 0.59 2.73 -9.50
CA VAL A 16 0.51 2.84 -8.03
C VAL A 16 -0.06 1.57 -7.41
N ILE A 17 0.47 1.17 -6.25
CA ILE A 17 -0.19 0.26 -5.32
C ILE A 17 -0.47 1.01 -4.02
N VAL A 18 -1.73 1.03 -3.58
CA VAL A 18 -2.14 1.55 -2.27
C VAL A 18 -2.39 0.35 -1.35
N LEU A 19 -1.62 0.23 -0.27
CA LEU A 19 -1.74 -0.90 0.65
C LEU A 19 -2.80 -0.66 1.71
N GLY A 20 -3.58 -1.67 2.02
CA GLY A 20 -4.57 -1.68 3.10
C GLY A 20 -3.93 -1.63 4.50
N ALA A 21 -4.70 -1.18 5.50
CA ALA A 21 -4.25 -0.99 6.89
C ALA A 21 -5.32 -1.24 7.96
N GLY A 22 -6.40 -1.92 7.60
CA GLY A 22 -7.50 -2.30 8.46
C GLY A 22 -8.71 -1.38 8.36
N VAL A 23 -9.85 -2.00 8.59
CA VAL A 23 -11.19 -1.39 8.57
C VAL A 23 -11.90 -1.74 9.87
N ASN A 24 -12.72 -0.85 10.39
CA ASN A 24 -13.61 -1.10 11.54
C ASN A 24 -15.05 -1.14 11.02
N GLY A 25 -15.59 -2.36 10.82
CA GLY A 25 -16.84 -2.54 10.08
C GLY A 25 -16.70 -2.09 8.63
N THR A 26 -17.21 -0.91 8.29
CA THR A 26 -17.07 -0.26 6.98
C THR A 26 -16.23 1.02 7.01
N THR A 27 -15.74 1.42 8.19
CA THR A 27 -15.01 2.68 8.38
C THR A 27 -13.51 2.44 8.34
N PRO A 28 -12.73 3.19 7.54
CA PRO A 28 -11.27 3.03 7.50
C PRO A 28 -10.64 3.30 8.87
N SER A 29 -9.65 2.51 9.25
CA SER A 29 -8.80 2.81 10.38
C SER A 29 -8.07 4.15 10.16
N VAL A 30 -7.54 4.76 11.23
CA VAL A 30 -6.75 6.01 11.08
C VAL A 30 -5.58 5.81 10.11
N ALA A 31 -4.91 4.66 10.16
CA ALA A 31 -3.81 4.35 9.25
C ALA A 31 -4.29 4.25 7.80
N LEU A 32 -5.40 3.55 7.54
CA LEU A 32 -5.98 3.45 6.20
C LEU A 32 -6.44 4.81 5.68
N GLN A 33 -7.05 5.63 6.55
CA GLN A 33 -7.46 6.98 6.18
C GLN A 33 -6.28 7.83 5.69
N THR A 34 -5.14 7.78 6.39
CA THR A 34 -3.95 8.54 5.95
C THR A 34 -3.39 8.05 4.63
N ARG A 35 -3.53 6.74 4.31
CA ARG A 35 -3.14 6.18 3.01
C ARG A 35 -4.09 6.63 1.90
N ILE A 36 -5.40 6.67 2.15
CA ILE A 36 -6.41 7.23 1.23
C ILE A 36 -6.08 8.69 0.92
N ASP A 37 -5.76 9.50 1.95
CA ASP A 37 -5.41 10.91 1.78
C ASP A 37 -4.12 11.11 0.97
N ALA A 38 -3.14 10.25 1.16
CA ALA A 38 -1.89 10.26 0.39
C ALA A 38 -2.13 9.80 -1.06
N ALA A 39 -2.96 8.77 -1.25
CA ALA A 39 -3.34 8.26 -2.57
C ALA A 39 -4.11 9.31 -3.38
N GLU A 40 -5.07 10.00 -2.76
CA GLU A 40 -5.79 11.09 -3.41
C GLU A 40 -4.83 12.16 -3.94
N ARG A 41 -3.91 12.65 -3.08
CA ARG A 41 -2.94 13.69 -3.49
C ARG A 41 -2.05 13.20 -4.63
N TYR A 42 -1.53 11.99 -4.52
CA TYR A 42 -0.63 11.42 -5.52
C TYR A 42 -1.33 11.19 -6.85
N LEU A 43 -2.54 10.60 -6.84
CA LEU A 43 -3.33 10.31 -8.04
C LEU A 43 -3.86 11.57 -8.74
N LYS A 44 -4.14 12.66 -7.99
CA LYS A 44 -4.49 13.96 -8.56
C LYS A 44 -3.29 14.66 -9.23
N ALA A 45 -2.09 14.46 -8.66
CA ALA A 45 -0.86 14.97 -9.28
C ALA A 45 -0.41 14.16 -10.50
N HIS A 46 -0.86 12.90 -10.62
CA HIS A 46 -0.51 11.99 -11.71
C HIS A 46 -1.80 11.40 -12.32
N PRO A 47 -2.54 12.16 -13.17
CA PRO A 47 -3.88 11.81 -13.59
C PRO A 47 -3.96 10.60 -14.55
N ASP A 48 -2.85 10.24 -15.21
CA ASP A 48 -2.87 9.25 -16.29
C ASP A 48 -2.46 7.83 -15.84
N ILE A 49 -2.03 7.65 -14.59
CA ILE A 49 -1.52 6.35 -14.12
C ILE A 49 -2.61 5.50 -13.44
N PRO A 50 -2.58 4.16 -13.62
CA PRO A 50 -3.48 3.24 -12.92
C PRO A 50 -3.05 3.03 -11.47
N ALA A 51 -4.01 2.67 -10.62
CA ALA A 51 -3.77 2.36 -9.21
C ALA A 51 -4.46 1.06 -8.80
N VAL A 52 -3.71 0.13 -8.24
CA VAL A 52 -4.27 -1.03 -7.54
C VAL A 52 -4.46 -0.66 -6.06
N LEU A 53 -5.68 -0.88 -5.58
CA LEU A 53 -6.06 -0.76 -4.18
C LEU A 53 -6.04 -2.18 -3.60
N SER A 54 -5.04 -2.49 -2.77
CA SER A 54 -4.77 -3.85 -2.35
C SER A 54 -4.97 -4.05 -0.85
N GLY A 55 -5.87 -4.97 -0.52
CA GLY A 55 -6.19 -5.38 0.84
C GLY A 55 -7.50 -6.16 0.89
N GLY A 56 -7.42 -7.38 1.42
CA GLY A 56 -8.59 -8.24 1.58
C GLY A 56 -9.48 -7.81 2.74
N GLN A 57 -10.41 -8.67 3.10
CA GLN A 57 -11.29 -8.52 4.25
C GLN A 57 -10.70 -9.25 5.45
N GLY A 58 -10.33 -8.51 6.49
CA GLY A 58 -9.79 -9.07 7.73
C GLY A 58 -10.89 -9.50 8.72
N PRO A 59 -10.52 -10.19 9.81
CA PRO A 59 -11.45 -10.54 10.87
C PRO A 59 -12.10 -9.30 11.50
N GLY A 60 -13.44 -9.27 11.54
CA GLY A 60 -14.21 -8.14 12.08
C GLY A 60 -14.42 -6.98 11.13
N GLU A 61 -14.04 -7.15 9.87
CA GLU A 61 -14.34 -6.20 8.80
C GLU A 61 -15.58 -6.65 8.02
N ASP A 62 -16.46 -5.72 7.67
CA ASP A 62 -17.69 -6.02 6.92
C ASP A 62 -17.46 -6.00 5.40
N ILE A 63 -16.40 -5.29 4.97
CA ILE A 63 -15.98 -5.18 3.57
C ILE A 63 -14.45 -5.18 3.48
N SER A 64 -13.90 -5.42 2.28
CA SER A 64 -12.47 -5.42 2.07
C SER A 64 -11.86 -4.02 2.23
N GLU A 65 -10.60 -3.97 2.65
CA GLU A 65 -9.82 -2.72 2.71
C GLU A 65 -9.73 -2.05 1.33
N ALA A 66 -9.55 -2.84 0.27
CA ALA A 66 -9.53 -2.38 -1.11
C ALA A 66 -10.83 -1.67 -1.49
N ARG A 67 -11.97 -2.21 -1.08
CA ARG A 67 -13.28 -1.63 -1.36
C ARG A 67 -13.49 -0.29 -0.64
N VAL A 68 -13.09 -0.20 0.62
CA VAL A 68 -13.15 1.07 1.38
C VAL A 68 -12.31 2.16 0.68
N MET A 69 -11.11 1.80 0.22
CA MET A 69 -10.25 2.73 -0.52
C MET A 69 -10.88 3.17 -1.85
N TYR A 70 -11.49 2.24 -2.57
CA TYR A 70 -12.13 2.52 -3.86
C TYR A 70 -13.29 3.50 -3.71
N ASP A 71 -14.20 3.22 -2.78
CA ASP A 71 -15.38 4.06 -2.55
C ASP A 71 -14.95 5.47 -2.12
N ALA A 72 -14.00 5.58 -1.17
CA ALA A 72 -13.50 6.86 -0.70
C ALA A 72 -12.77 7.68 -1.79
N LEU A 73 -11.94 7.05 -2.62
CA LEU A 73 -11.22 7.74 -3.69
C LEU A 73 -12.16 8.18 -4.83
N THR A 74 -13.15 7.36 -5.16
CA THR A 74 -14.18 7.69 -6.14
C THR A 74 -15.01 8.89 -5.69
N GLU A 75 -15.47 8.92 -4.43
CA GLU A 75 -16.19 10.05 -3.84
C GLU A 75 -15.36 11.35 -3.88
N ARG A 76 -14.03 11.25 -3.83
CA ARG A 76 -13.10 12.38 -3.89
C ARG A 76 -12.72 12.79 -5.31
N GLY A 77 -13.36 12.18 -6.31
CA GLY A 77 -13.24 12.54 -7.73
C GLY A 77 -12.05 11.90 -8.46
N ILE A 78 -11.50 10.80 -7.95
CA ILE A 78 -10.59 9.96 -8.74
C ILE A 78 -11.43 9.10 -9.69
N ASP A 79 -11.06 9.08 -10.97
CA ASP A 79 -11.75 8.31 -12.00
C ASP A 79 -11.76 6.81 -11.64
N PRO A 80 -12.93 6.18 -11.47
CA PRO A 80 -13.05 4.75 -11.17
C PRO A 80 -12.36 3.84 -12.19
N ALA A 81 -12.25 4.25 -13.45
CA ALA A 81 -11.60 3.47 -14.50
C ALA A 81 -10.09 3.27 -14.25
N ARG A 82 -9.49 4.10 -13.41
CA ARG A 82 -8.08 4.01 -13.01
C ARG A 82 -7.86 3.14 -11.78
N LEU A 83 -8.92 2.81 -11.04
CA LEU A 83 -8.86 2.13 -9.75
C LEU A 83 -9.16 0.64 -9.91
N ILE A 84 -8.23 -0.20 -9.52
CA ILE A 84 -8.30 -1.65 -9.65
C ILE A 84 -8.34 -2.25 -8.24
N LEU A 85 -9.35 -3.07 -7.96
CA LEU A 85 -9.50 -3.75 -6.68
C LEU A 85 -8.64 -5.03 -6.64
N GLU A 86 -7.87 -5.19 -5.58
CA GLU A 86 -7.22 -6.44 -5.21
C GLU A 86 -7.66 -6.81 -3.78
N GLU A 87 -8.57 -7.76 -3.64
CA GLU A 87 -9.31 -8.08 -2.41
C GLU A 87 -8.91 -9.44 -1.80
N GLN A 88 -7.91 -10.12 -2.38
CA GLN A 88 -7.56 -11.50 -1.98
C GLN A 88 -6.37 -11.56 -1.02
N SER A 89 -5.61 -10.49 -0.90
CA SER A 89 -4.38 -10.46 -0.12
C SER A 89 -4.65 -10.40 1.37
N VAL A 90 -3.94 -11.25 2.12
CA VAL A 90 -4.00 -11.32 3.60
C VAL A 90 -2.67 -10.92 4.27
N ASN A 91 -1.67 -10.51 3.49
CA ASN A 91 -0.38 -10.04 3.98
C ASN A 91 0.34 -9.17 2.93
N THR A 92 1.37 -8.44 3.38
CA THR A 92 2.11 -7.48 2.54
C THR A 92 2.73 -8.11 1.28
N ARG A 93 3.29 -9.32 1.39
CA ARG A 93 3.88 -10.01 0.23
C ARG A 93 2.83 -10.33 -0.83
N GLN A 94 1.65 -10.77 -0.41
CA GLN A 94 0.53 -11.00 -1.32
C GLN A 94 0.03 -9.70 -1.93
N ASN A 95 -0.10 -8.63 -1.13
CA ASN A 95 -0.48 -7.31 -1.65
C ASN A 95 0.40 -6.90 -2.83
N LEU A 96 1.72 -7.02 -2.71
CA LEU A 96 2.65 -6.66 -3.79
C LEU A 96 2.54 -7.61 -4.98
N ARG A 97 2.57 -8.93 -4.74
CA ARG A 97 2.59 -9.94 -5.80
C ARG A 97 1.28 -10.06 -6.56
N ASN A 98 0.14 -9.95 -5.87
CA ASN A 98 -1.18 -10.04 -6.52
C ASN A 98 -1.52 -8.76 -7.30
N SER A 99 -0.98 -7.60 -6.89
CA SER A 99 -1.20 -6.33 -7.59
C SER A 99 -0.48 -6.24 -8.93
N LEU A 100 0.72 -6.82 -9.04
CA LEU A 100 1.54 -6.69 -10.25
C LEU A 100 0.85 -7.20 -11.52
N PRO A 101 0.27 -8.43 -11.55
CA PRO A 101 -0.44 -8.92 -12.73
C PRO A 101 -1.67 -8.09 -13.12
N LEU A 102 -2.28 -7.38 -12.15
CA LEU A 102 -3.41 -6.51 -12.41
C LEU A 102 -2.96 -5.23 -13.13
N LEU A 103 -1.79 -4.69 -12.75
CA LEU A 103 -1.18 -3.53 -13.42
C LEU A 103 -0.68 -3.89 -14.83
N GLU A 104 -0.07 -5.08 -15.00
CA GLU A 104 0.37 -5.57 -16.31
C GLU A 104 -0.79 -5.65 -17.32
N LYS A 105 -1.97 -6.06 -16.88
CA LYS A 105 -3.18 -6.04 -17.73
C LYS A 105 -3.61 -4.63 -18.16
N GLN A 106 -3.17 -3.60 -17.46
CA GLN A 106 -3.36 -2.19 -17.83
C GLN A 106 -2.20 -1.62 -18.63
N GLY A 107 -1.25 -2.46 -19.04
CA GLY A 107 -0.11 -2.04 -19.85
C GLY A 107 1.12 -1.59 -19.06
N PHE A 108 1.16 -1.81 -17.74
CA PHE A 108 2.34 -1.51 -16.92
C PHE A 108 3.50 -2.44 -17.29
N ASP A 109 4.68 -1.85 -17.54
CA ASP A 109 5.91 -2.61 -17.76
C ASP A 109 6.55 -2.99 -16.42
N SER A 110 6.43 -4.26 -16.05
CA SER A 110 6.96 -4.78 -14.79
C SER A 110 8.49 -4.89 -14.73
N TYR A 111 9.20 -4.77 -15.86
CA TYR A 111 10.66 -4.89 -15.90
C TYR A 111 11.38 -3.55 -16.03
N GLY A 112 10.76 -2.54 -16.64
CA GLY A 112 11.36 -1.22 -16.84
C GLY A 112 10.59 -0.09 -16.17
N GLY A 113 9.39 -0.37 -15.68
CA GLY A 113 8.49 0.62 -15.08
C GLY A 113 8.85 1.00 -13.66
N ARG A 114 8.36 2.16 -13.24
CA ARG A 114 8.47 2.68 -11.87
C ARG A 114 7.13 2.49 -11.16
N LEU A 115 7.16 1.80 -10.02
CA LEU A 115 5.96 1.46 -9.26
C LEU A 115 5.94 2.21 -7.93
N ALA A 116 4.99 3.14 -7.78
CA ALA A 116 4.77 3.82 -6.52
C ALA A 116 4.05 2.90 -5.54
N VAL A 117 4.50 2.86 -4.29
CA VAL A 117 3.80 2.20 -3.19
C VAL A 117 3.43 3.21 -2.14
N ILE A 118 2.13 3.31 -1.87
CA ILE A 118 1.56 4.19 -0.84
C ILE A 118 1.25 3.37 0.41
N THR A 119 1.97 3.66 1.48
CA THR A 119 1.77 3.07 2.80
C THR A 119 2.32 3.99 3.89
N ASN A 120 2.10 3.67 5.17
CA ASN A 120 2.65 4.49 6.24
C ASN A 120 4.16 4.32 6.39
N GLY A 121 4.85 5.35 6.87
CA GLY A 121 6.31 5.38 7.00
C GLY A 121 6.88 4.21 7.79
N PHE A 122 6.23 3.82 8.90
CA PHE A 122 6.61 2.65 9.70
C PHE A 122 6.55 1.33 8.90
N HIS A 123 5.62 1.21 7.95
CA HIS A 123 5.44 0.02 7.13
C HIS A 123 6.33 0.02 5.88
N MET A 124 6.81 1.17 5.44
CA MET A 124 7.62 1.32 4.23
C MET A 124 8.94 0.54 4.31
N ALA A 125 9.57 0.49 5.48
CA ALA A 125 10.79 -0.30 5.69
C ALA A 125 10.54 -1.80 5.41
N ARG A 126 9.39 -2.32 5.85
CA ARG A 126 8.98 -3.71 5.57
C ARG A 126 8.69 -3.94 4.09
N VAL A 127 8.05 -2.99 3.42
CA VAL A 127 7.85 -3.04 1.97
C VAL A 127 9.20 -3.15 1.25
N GLY A 128 10.18 -2.31 1.59
CA GLY A 128 11.51 -2.37 1.00
C GLY A 128 12.24 -3.69 1.24
N LEU A 129 12.08 -4.30 2.42
CA LEU A 129 12.67 -5.61 2.74
C LEU A 129 11.98 -6.78 2.00
N LEU A 130 10.70 -6.65 1.71
CA LEU A 130 9.91 -7.66 1.00
C LEU A 130 9.88 -7.42 -0.52
N TRP A 131 10.54 -6.33 -0.99
CA TRP A 131 10.54 -5.97 -2.40
C TRP A 131 11.35 -6.99 -3.21
N ASP A 132 10.65 -7.87 -3.89
CA ASP A 132 11.20 -8.88 -4.79
C ASP A 132 10.65 -8.75 -6.22
N LEU A 133 10.06 -7.59 -6.52
CA LEU A 133 9.53 -7.28 -7.85
C LEU A 133 10.64 -6.70 -8.76
N PRO A 134 10.56 -6.94 -10.07
CA PRO A 134 11.58 -6.49 -11.02
C PRO A 134 11.50 -4.98 -11.37
N THR A 135 10.57 -4.26 -10.74
CA THR A 135 10.29 -2.83 -10.98
C THR A 135 11.10 -1.92 -10.04
N GLU A 136 11.31 -0.68 -10.44
CA GLU A 136 11.83 0.35 -9.55
C GLU A 136 10.76 0.79 -8.53
N LEU A 137 11.08 0.71 -7.23
CA LEU A 137 10.20 1.14 -6.15
C LEU A 137 10.28 2.66 -5.94
N VAL A 138 9.14 3.34 -6.03
CA VAL A 138 8.95 4.74 -5.60
C VAL A 138 8.20 4.74 -4.27
N GLN A 139 8.82 5.26 -3.22
CA GLN A 139 8.26 5.26 -1.88
C GLN A 139 7.41 6.49 -1.61
N VAL A 140 6.11 6.31 -1.35
CA VAL A 140 5.16 7.40 -1.05
C VAL A 140 4.58 7.20 0.36
N PRO A 141 5.24 7.73 1.40
CA PRO A 141 4.82 7.52 2.77
C PRO A 141 3.60 8.35 3.16
N ALA A 142 2.54 7.67 3.61
CA ALA A 142 1.41 8.30 4.26
C ALA A 142 1.77 8.69 5.70
N LYS A 143 1.58 9.97 6.06
CA LYS A 143 1.99 10.50 7.37
C LYS A 143 0.90 10.24 8.41
N LEU A 144 1.26 9.55 9.49
CA LEU A 144 0.42 9.39 10.67
C LEU A 144 0.62 10.54 11.66
N PRO A 145 -0.40 10.83 12.49
CA PRO A 145 -0.19 11.65 13.68
C PRO A 145 0.91 11.04 14.57
N TRP A 146 1.83 11.85 15.07
CA TRP A 146 3.04 11.41 15.79
C TRP A 146 2.74 10.53 17.02
N TRP A 147 1.61 10.74 17.72
CA TRP A 147 1.22 9.96 18.91
C TRP A 147 0.78 8.52 18.59
N LEU A 148 0.40 8.23 17.35
CA LEU A 148 0.09 6.89 16.88
C LEU A 148 1.32 6.17 16.32
N ASP A 149 2.26 6.94 15.78
CA ASP A 149 3.42 6.43 15.05
C ASP A 149 4.28 5.49 15.91
N ALA A 150 4.52 5.84 17.19
CA ALA A 150 5.35 5.05 18.10
C ALA A 150 4.85 3.61 18.32
N ASN A 151 3.54 3.44 18.52
CA ASN A 151 2.93 2.12 18.71
C ASN A 151 3.01 1.25 17.43
N TYR A 152 2.83 1.88 16.27
CA TYR A 152 2.94 1.19 14.99
C TYR A 152 4.38 0.76 14.69
N TYR A 153 5.39 1.59 14.99
CA TYR A 153 6.80 1.22 14.83
C TYR A 153 7.19 0.01 15.68
N LEU A 154 6.71 -0.08 16.93
CA LEU A 154 6.93 -1.24 17.78
C LEU A 154 6.33 -2.51 17.15
N ARG A 155 5.06 -2.46 16.73
CA ARG A 155 4.39 -3.60 16.12
C ARG A 155 5.07 -4.07 14.83
N GLU A 156 5.50 -3.14 13.98
CA GLU A 156 6.23 -3.47 12.74
C GLU A 156 7.61 -4.07 13.01
N SER A 157 8.31 -3.63 14.05
CA SER A 157 9.58 -4.23 14.44
C SER A 157 9.43 -5.72 14.76
N PHE A 158 8.37 -6.09 15.49
CA PHE A 158 8.03 -7.50 15.75
C PHE A 158 7.61 -8.26 14.48
N ALA A 159 6.84 -7.64 13.59
CA ALA A 159 6.42 -8.25 12.34
C ALA A 159 7.60 -8.52 11.40
N ILE A 160 8.57 -7.60 11.32
CA ILE A 160 9.80 -7.78 10.54
C ILE A 160 10.63 -8.96 11.09
N VAL A 161 10.80 -9.04 12.42
CA VAL A 161 11.50 -10.17 13.05
C VAL A 161 10.80 -11.49 12.75
N ASN A 162 9.47 -11.53 12.83
CA ASN A 162 8.70 -12.73 12.50
C ASN A 162 8.87 -13.16 11.04
N ASP A 163 8.79 -12.22 10.11
CA ASP A 163 8.88 -12.52 8.67
C ASP A 163 10.32 -12.90 8.24
N MET A 164 11.34 -12.31 8.85
CA MET A 164 12.74 -12.53 8.47
C MET A 164 13.42 -13.65 9.23
N VAL A 165 13.03 -13.91 10.48
CA VAL A 165 13.74 -14.85 11.36
C VAL A 165 12.92 -16.09 11.67
N LEU A 166 11.68 -15.92 12.10
CA LEU A 166 10.89 -17.06 12.61
C LEU A 166 10.27 -17.89 11.49
N ARG A 167 9.70 -17.27 10.46
CA ARG A 167 9.10 -18.02 9.34
C ARG A 167 10.09 -18.86 8.55
N PRO A 168 11.30 -18.39 8.18
CA PRO A 168 12.29 -19.22 7.50
C PRO A 168 12.83 -20.38 8.34
N LEU A 169 12.76 -20.28 9.69
CA LEU A 169 13.19 -21.35 10.59
C LEU A 169 12.13 -22.44 10.82
N LEU A 170 10.85 -22.14 10.45
CA LEU A 170 9.70 -23.03 10.63
C LEU A 170 9.22 -23.65 9.31
N ALA A 171 9.81 -23.31 8.17
CA ALA A 171 9.55 -23.82 6.84
C ALA A 171 10.61 -24.86 6.42
#